data_6c253ddfb5449a6205848dfbfff4a1bf
#
_entry.id   6c253ddfb5449a6205848dfbfff4a1bf
#
_cell.length_a   1.000
_cell.length_b   1.000
_cell.length_c   1.000
_cell.angle_alpha   90.00
_cell.angle_beta   90.00
_cell.angle_gamma   90.00
#
_symmetry.space_group_name_H-M   'P 1'
#
loop_
_entity.id
_entity.type
_entity.pdbx_description
1 polymer ?
#
loop_
_entity_poly.entity_id
_entity_poly.type
_entity_poly.pdbx_seq_one_letter_code
_entity_poly.pdbx_strand_id
1 'polypeptide(L)'
;MTDSDVLHASKSDITPQHQNADQGTRMDVENSGTQGENHTMPAAPAAESQPGLSDFVARAKGGLTADGRKDLIGMSREELTEVLSGMGESKFRVKQLWNWMYNRGVTSIDGMTNISVKLRERLSQDYVIGRPVLTADQKSSDDTHKWLMRFGDGNEAEAVYIPDRHEDRGAVCVSSQVGCTLTCKFCHTGTQLLVRNLTPGEIISQFMVARDSYGEWPTPANGIRRLSNIVMMGMGEPLFNYENVRDALRIAMDGEGISISRRRITLSTSGVVPEIVRAGEELGVGLAISLHAPDDDLRNEIMPINKKYPLKELMNACRHYPGMSNSRPITMEYVMLKGVNDQPEHARALAKLVQGVNCKFNLIPFNKWPGSDYECTPTAGIKKFANTLNECGYEAPIRWPRGRDILAACGQLKSESQRLRKARACHSDTTNSDTVAAQ
;
A
#
# COMPACT_ATOMS: atom_id res chain seq x y z
N MET A 1 16.73 60.14 -0.59
CA MET A 1 17.97 60.36 0.17
C MET A 1 18.44 58.99 0.47
N THR A 2 19.25 58.42 -0.44
CA THR A 2 20.71 58.21 -0.41
C THR A 2 21.12 57.13 0.55
N ASP A 3 21.85 56.10 0.29
CA ASP A 3 22.77 55.74 -0.82
C ASP A 3 23.13 54.25 -0.73
N SER A 4 23.32 53.67 -1.82
CA SER A 4 24.22 52.64 -2.30
C SER A 4 25.42 52.28 -1.43
N ASP A 5 25.74 50.97 -1.39
CA ASP A 5 27.10 50.55 -1.72
C ASP A 5 27.17 49.08 -2.16
N VAL A 6 27.80 48.92 -3.32
CA VAL A 6 28.14 47.70 -4.04
C VAL A 6 29.55 47.28 -3.66
N LEU A 7 29.83 46.01 -3.44
CA LEU A 7 31.20 45.50 -3.54
C LEU A 7 31.25 44.12 -4.23
N HIS A 8 31.84 44.15 -5.41
CA HIS A 8 32.30 43.00 -6.16
C HIS A 8 33.57 42.38 -5.58
N ALA A 9 33.72 41.04 -5.62
CA ALA A 9 34.98 40.35 -5.66
C ALA A 9 34.81 39.03 -6.39
N SER A 10 35.37 38.88 -7.39
CA SER A 10 36.26 38.26 -8.38
C SER A 10 36.47 36.77 -8.20
N LYS A 11 36.28 36.08 -9.34
CA LYS A 11 36.65 34.70 -9.67
C LYS A 11 38.14 34.46 -9.59
N SER A 12 38.55 33.24 -9.22
CA SER A 12 39.81 32.66 -9.60
C SER A 12 39.66 31.19 -9.99
N ASP A 13 39.99 30.90 -11.25
CA ASP A 13 40.11 29.58 -11.87
C ASP A 13 41.29 28.81 -11.29
N ILE A 14 41.15 27.53 -11.06
CA ILE A 14 42.28 26.58 -10.96
C ILE A 14 41.85 25.28 -11.65
N THR A 15 42.55 25.02 -12.77
CA THR A 15 42.54 23.73 -13.50
C THR A 15 43.66 22.83 -12.95
N PRO A 16 43.49 21.52 -12.84
CA PRO A 16 44.61 20.59 -12.64
C PRO A 16 44.99 19.89 -13.92
N GLN A 17 46.31 19.82 -14.10
CA GLN A 17 47.02 19.12 -15.18
C GLN A 17 47.05 17.61 -14.97
N HIS A 18 46.99 16.90 -16.10
CA HIS A 18 47.34 15.49 -16.28
C HIS A 18 48.81 15.20 -16.05
N GLN A 19 49.13 14.05 -15.46
CA GLN A 19 50.34 13.29 -15.76
C GLN A 19 50.11 11.78 -15.70
N ASN A 20 50.40 11.13 -16.84
CA ASN A 20 50.54 9.68 -17.05
C ASN A 20 51.83 9.16 -16.43
N ALA A 21 51.82 7.92 -15.95
CA ALA A 21 52.97 7.03 -16.01
C ALA A 21 52.53 5.56 -15.95
N ASP A 22 52.89 4.90 -16.99
CA ASP A 22 52.83 3.50 -17.36
C ASP A 22 53.86 2.69 -16.58
N GLN A 23 53.64 1.43 -16.27
CA GLN A 23 54.51 0.27 -16.43
C GLN A 23 53.98 -0.97 -15.71
N GLY A 24 53.78 -1.95 -16.48
CA GLY A 24 53.44 -3.30 -16.38
C GLY A 24 54.37 -4.22 -15.57
N THR A 25 53.81 -5.32 -15.15
CA THR A 25 54.52 -6.60 -15.00
C THR A 25 53.51 -7.75 -15.07
N ARG A 26 53.64 -8.57 -16.11
CA ARG A 26 53.04 -9.90 -16.20
C ARG A 26 53.79 -10.84 -15.28
N MET A 27 53.07 -11.67 -14.55
CA MET A 27 53.56 -12.96 -14.02
C MET A 27 52.62 -14.08 -14.42
N ASP A 28 53.15 -14.98 -15.24
CA ASP A 28 52.60 -16.28 -15.56
C ASP A 28 52.73 -17.18 -14.33
N VAL A 29 51.67 -17.93 -13.97
CA VAL A 29 51.76 -19.07 -13.06
C VAL A 29 51.07 -20.26 -13.68
N GLU A 30 51.84 -21.31 -13.73
CA GLU A 30 51.60 -22.60 -14.36
C GLU A 30 50.44 -23.38 -13.79
N ASN A 31 49.87 -24.14 -14.69
CA ASN A 31 48.82 -25.12 -14.53
C ASN A 31 49.35 -26.41 -13.92
N SER A 32 48.91 -26.84 -12.74
CA SER A 32 49.07 -28.18 -12.27
C SER A 32 47.73 -28.81 -11.95
N GLY A 33 47.31 -29.74 -12.80
CA GLY A 33 46.11 -30.52 -12.65
C GLY A 33 46.17 -31.50 -11.46
N THR A 34 45.07 -31.56 -10.73
CA THR A 34 44.75 -32.72 -9.89
C THR A 34 43.31 -33.14 -10.16
N GLN A 35 43.19 -34.37 -10.62
CA GLN A 35 41.90 -35.07 -10.78
C GLN A 35 41.27 -35.25 -9.39
N GLY A 36 40.08 -34.77 -9.22
CA GLY A 36 39.25 -34.98 -8.02
C GLY A 36 37.93 -35.64 -8.40
N GLU A 37 37.68 -36.73 -7.78
CA GLU A 37 36.58 -37.66 -8.02
C GLU A 37 35.17 -37.04 -7.90
N ASN A 38 34.32 -37.35 -8.88
CA ASN A 38 32.87 -37.03 -8.88
C ASN A 38 32.14 -37.78 -7.77
N HIS A 39 31.90 -37.15 -6.65
CA HIS A 39 30.85 -37.55 -5.72
C HIS A 39 29.53 -36.91 -6.12
N THR A 40 28.70 -37.65 -6.83
CA THR A 40 27.27 -37.35 -7.05
C THR A 40 26.55 -37.44 -5.70
N MET A 41 26.18 -36.28 -5.13
CA MET A 41 25.22 -36.24 -4.02
C MET A 41 23.84 -36.68 -4.49
N PRO A 42 23.07 -37.44 -3.72
CA PRO A 42 21.69 -37.82 -4.07
C PRO A 42 20.82 -36.55 -4.12
N ALA A 43 19.99 -36.47 -5.17
CA ALA A 43 19.01 -35.41 -5.34
C ALA A 43 18.08 -35.31 -4.12
N ALA A 44 17.97 -34.11 -3.56
CA ALA A 44 16.99 -33.81 -2.53
C ALA A 44 15.56 -34.12 -3.05
N PRO A 45 14.66 -34.66 -2.22
CA PRO A 45 13.29 -34.91 -2.63
C PRO A 45 12.66 -33.58 -3.08
N ALA A 46 11.94 -33.64 -4.21
CA ALA A 46 11.21 -32.52 -4.77
C ALA A 46 10.31 -31.92 -3.68
N ALA A 47 10.56 -30.65 -3.31
CA ALA A 47 9.67 -29.92 -2.43
C ALA A 47 8.30 -29.87 -3.11
N GLU A 48 7.29 -30.43 -2.43
CA GLU A 48 5.89 -30.24 -2.82
C GLU A 48 5.66 -28.74 -3.03
N SER A 49 5.31 -28.36 -4.24
CA SER A 49 4.99 -26.98 -4.59
C SER A 49 3.80 -26.54 -3.74
N GLN A 50 4.07 -25.70 -2.74
CA GLN A 50 3.00 -24.94 -2.10
C GLN A 50 2.24 -24.21 -3.21
N PRO A 51 0.89 -24.14 -3.15
CA PRO A 51 0.11 -23.46 -4.17
C PRO A 51 0.69 -22.05 -4.37
N GLY A 52 1.10 -21.78 -5.59
CA GLY A 52 1.80 -20.55 -5.93
C GLY A 52 0.92 -19.35 -5.59
N LEU A 53 1.55 -18.24 -5.24
CA LEU A 53 0.89 -16.94 -5.01
C LEU A 53 -0.08 -16.57 -6.14
N SER A 54 0.12 -17.09 -7.37
CA SER A 54 -0.74 -16.96 -8.54
C SER A 54 -2.17 -17.48 -8.37
N ASP A 55 -2.37 -18.49 -7.52
CA ASP A 55 -3.71 -19.08 -7.33
C ASP A 55 -4.60 -18.22 -6.41
N PHE A 56 -4.01 -17.29 -5.64
CA PHE A 56 -4.74 -16.30 -4.85
C PHE A 56 -5.00 -15.00 -5.59
N VAL A 57 -4.39 -14.79 -6.74
CA VAL A 57 -4.52 -13.60 -7.59
C VAL A 57 -5.47 -13.90 -8.77
N ALA A 58 -6.59 -14.55 -8.53
CA ALA A 58 -7.70 -14.44 -9.45
C ALA A 58 -8.17 -12.96 -9.37
N ARG A 59 -7.69 -12.14 -10.33
CA ARG A 59 -8.12 -10.75 -10.53
C ARG A 59 -9.65 -10.77 -10.58
N ALA A 60 -10.27 -10.30 -9.53
CA ALA A 60 -11.71 -10.07 -9.51
C ALA A 60 -11.97 -8.89 -10.47
N LYS A 61 -12.09 -9.18 -11.75
CA LYS A 61 -12.45 -8.21 -12.78
C LYS A 61 -13.78 -7.59 -12.40
N GLY A 62 -13.76 -6.32 -12.02
CA GLY A 62 -14.90 -5.51 -11.67
C GLY A 62 -15.83 -6.20 -10.64
N GLY A 63 -15.88 -5.74 -9.39
CA GLY A 63 -16.76 -6.31 -8.38
C GLY A 63 -18.17 -6.52 -8.95
N LEU A 64 -18.77 -7.69 -8.69
CA LEU A 64 -20.17 -7.92 -9.00
C LEU A 64 -21.00 -7.31 -7.87
N THR A 65 -22.07 -6.62 -8.23
CA THR A 65 -23.09 -6.22 -7.27
C THR A 65 -23.96 -7.43 -6.88
N ALA A 66 -24.74 -7.30 -5.83
CA ALA A 66 -25.63 -8.37 -5.37
C ALA A 66 -26.60 -8.87 -6.45
N ASP A 67 -26.95 -8.02 -7.42
CA ASP A 67 -27.80 -8.35 -8.57
C ASP A 67 -27.04 -8.89 -9.81
N GLY A 68 -25.72 -9.11 -9.68
CA GLY A 68 -24.89 -9.71 -10.71
C GLY A 68 -24.35 -8.73 -11.77
N ARG A 69 -24.68 -7.43 -11.69
CA ARG A 69 -24.12 -6.41 -12.60
C ARG A 69 -22.69 -6.06 -12.22
N LYS A 70 -21.90 -5.66 -13.23
CA LYS A 70 -20.51 -5.26 -13.05
C LYS A 70 -20.41 -3.78 -12.68
N ASP A 71 -19.56 -3.45 -11.70
CA ASP A 71 -19.27 -2.05 -11.42
C ASP A 71 -18.25 -1.50 -12.43
N LEU A 72 -18.57 -0.35 -13.05
CA LEU A 72 -17.66 0.38 -13.93
C LEU A 72 -16.54 1.07 -13.14
N ILE A 73 -16.73 1.30 -11.84
CA ILE A 73 -15.70 1.86 -10.96
C ILE A 73 -14.57 0.84 -10.79
N GLY A 74 -13.36 1.25 -11.10
CA GLY A 74 -12.18 0.39 -11.05
C GLY A 74 -11.77 -0.20 -12.40
N MET A 75 -12.61 -0.10 -13.43
CA MET A 75 -12.22 -0.47 -14.78
C MET A 75 -11.19 0.52 -15.34
N SER A 76 -10.18 -0.01 -16.04
CA SER A 76 -9.23 0.80 -16.78
C SER A 76 -9.89 1.44 -18.02
N ARG A 77 -9.21 2.41 -18.65
CA ARG A 77 -9.69 3.01 -19.90
C ARG A 77 -9.76 2.00 -21.04
N GLU A 78 -8.87 1.01 -21.05
CA GLU A 78 -8.82 -0.10 -21.99
C GLU A 78 -10.06 -0.99 -21.81
N GLU A 79 -10.35 -1.41 -20.59
CA GLU A 79 -11.54 -2.22 -20.26
C GLU A 79 -12.85 -1.47 -20.59
N LEU A 80 -12.93 -0.17 -20.30
CA LEU A 80 -14.08 0.66 -20.72
C LEU A 80 -14.17 0.79 -22.23
N THR A 81 -13.04 0.79 -22.94
CA THR A 81 -13.02 0.80 -24.40
C THR A 81 -13.59 -0.50 -24.97
N GLU A 82 -13.24 -1.63 -24.39
CA GLU A 82 -13.77 -2.95 -24.77
C GLU A 82 -15.29 -2.99 -24.56
N VAL A 83 -15.77 -2.57 -23.40
CA VAL A 83 -17.20 -2.50 -23.07
C VAL A 83 -17.96 -1.66 -24.10
N LEU A 84 -17.50 -0.44 -24.35
CA LEU A 84 -18.19 0.49 -25.27
C LEU A 84 -18.08 0.05 -26.74
N SER A 85 -16.94 -0.52 -27.16
CA SER A 85 -16.78 -1.06 -28.51
C SER A 85 -17.70 -2.25 -28.77
N GLY A 86 -17.89 -3.11 -27.75
CA GLY A 86 -18.88 -4.21 -27.80
C GLY A 86 -20.33 -3.71 -27.93
N MET A 87 -20.58 -2.45 -27.54
CA MET A 87 -21.87 -1.77 -27.73
C MET A 87 -21.94 -0.94 -29.03
N GLY A 88 -20.90 -0.96 -29.86
CA GLY A 88 -20.84 -0.16 -31.09
C GLY A 88 -20.59 1.34 -30.87
N GLU A 89 -20.12 1.73 -29.70
CA GLU A 89 -19.85 3.11 -29.34
C GLU A 89 -18.39 3.51 -29.62
N SER A 90 -18.17 4.79 -29.89
CA SER A 90 -16.83 5.33 -30.19
C SER A 90 -15.96 5.45 -28.94
N LYS A 91 -14.62 5.42 -29.12
CA LYS A 91 -13.63 5.65 -28.04
C LYS A 91 -13.81 6.98 -27.30
N PHE A 92 -14.43 7.99 -27.94
CA PHE A 92 -14.74 9.27 -27.31
C PHE A 92 -15.66 9.10 -26.07
N ARG A 93 -16.54 8.10 -26.08
CA ARG A 93 -17.45 7.81 -24.96
C ARG A 93 -16.71 7.40 -23.70
N VAL A 94 -15.54 6.75 -23.82
CA VAL A 94 -14.68 6.41 -22.68
C VAL A 94 -14.32 7.66 -21.89
N LYS A 95 -13.89 8.72 -22.59
CA LYS A 95 -13.54 9.98 -21.94
C LYS A 95 -14.75 10.62 -21.23
N GLN A 96 -15.95 10.52 -21.81
CA GLN A 96 -17.16 11.01 -21.17
C GLN A 96 -17.50 10.21 -19.91
N LEU A 97 -17.51 8.86 -19.95
CA LEU A 97 -17.73 8.02 -18.78
C LEU A 97 -16.69 8.30 -17.68
N TRP A 98 -15.40 8.37 -18.07
CA TRP A 98 -14.31 8.67 -17.15
C TRP A 98 -14.51 9.99 -16.40
N ASN A 99 -14.85 11.05 -17.15
CA ASN A 99 -15.13 12.36 -16.56
C ASN A 99 -16.31 12.32 -15.58
N TRP A 100 -17.40 11.63 -15.94
CA TRP A 100 -18.55 11.49 -15.05
C TRP A 100 -18.19 10.73 -13.77
N MET A 101 -17.48 9.60 -13.89
CA MET A 101 -17.12 8.77 -12.74
C MET A 101 -16.10 9.46 -11.83
N TYR A 102 -14.98 9.93 -12.39
CA TYR A 102 -13.80 10.27 -11.61
C TYR A 102 -13.51 11.78 -11.51
N ASN A 103 -14.12 12.62 -12.33
CA ASN A 103 -14.05 14.07 -12.18
C ASN A 103 -15.29 14.63 -11.51
N ARG A 104 -16.47 14.19 -11.91
CA ARG A 104 -17.75 14.69 -11.40
C ARG A 104 -18.30 13.86 -10.24
N GLY A 105 -17.84 12.64 -10.05
CA GLY A 105 -18.22 11.78 -8.92
C GLY A 105 -19.66 11.29 -8.94
N VAL A 106 -20.27 11.12 -10.12
CA VAL A 106 -21.65 10.62 -10.19
C VAL A 106 -21.79 9.24 -9.54
N THR A 107 -22.95 8.99 -8.98
CA THR A 107 -23.30 7.74 -8.29
C THR A 107 -24.30 6.88 -9.06
N SER A 108 -24.72 7.32 -10.25
CA SER A 108 -25.59 6.56 -11.13
C SER A 108 -25.31 6.88 -12.61
N ILE A 109 -25.59 5.91 -13.49
CA ILE A 109 -25.48 6.08 -14.94
C ILE A 109 -26.49 7.13 -15.43
N ASP A 110 -27.64 7.25 -14.82
CA ASP A 110 -28.70 8.20 -15.20
C ASP A 110 -28.27 9.66 -15.03
N GLY A 111 -27.37 9.93 -14.09
CA GLY A 111 -26.79 11.28 -13.89
C GLY A 111 -25.90 11.76 -15.04
N MET A 112 -25.53 10.91 -16.00
CA MET A 112 -24.62 11.22 -17.11
C MET A 112 -25.34 11.93 -18.27
N THR A 113 -25.74 13.18 -18.10
CA THR A 113 -26.66 13.90 -18.97
C THR A 113 -26.18 14.15 -20.41
N ASN A 114 -24.86 14.12 -20.68
CA ASN A 114 -24.30 14.24 -22.04
C ASN A 114 -24.08 12.89 -22.73
N ILE A 115 -24.54 11.78 -22.13
CA ILE A 115 -24.61 10.47 -22.72
C ILE A 115 -26.05 10.21 -23.14
N SER A 116 -26.27 9.69 -24.35
CA SER A 116 -27.62 9.44 -24.86
C SER A 116 -28.42 8.52 -23.95
N VAL A 117 -29.73 8.75 -23.84
CA VAL A 117 -30.65 7.92 -23.03
C VAL A 117 -30.49 6.43 -23.41
N LYS A 118 -30.48 6.13 -24.71
CA LYS A 118 -30.34 4.77 -25.24
C LYS A 118 -29.04 4.08 -24.76
N LEU A 119 -27.91 4.81 -24.69
CA LEU A 119 -26.66 4.24 -24.21
C LEU A 119 -26.70 4.03 -22.69
N ARG A 120 -27.28 4.98 -21.94
CA ARG A 120 -27.43 4.85 -20.46
C ARG A 120 -28.30 3.64 -20.13
N GLU A 121 -29.43 3.43 -20.82
CA GLU A 121 -30.29 2.27 -20.63
C GLU A 121 -29.55 0.96 -20.91
N ARG A 122 -28.78 0.88 -22.03
CA ARG A 122 -27.97 -0.31 -22.33
C ARG A 122 -26.90 -0.58 -21.30
N LEU A 123 -26.19 0.45 -20.87
CA LEU A 123 -25.17 0.30 -19.81
C LEU A 123 -25.80 -0.20 -18.51
N SER A 124 -26.97 0.32 -18.13
CA SER A 124 -27.66 -0.02 -16.88
C SER A 124 -28.20 -1.47 -16.83
N GLN A 125 -28.26 -2.16 -17.97
CA GLN A 125 -28.63 -3.58 -18.01
C GLN A 125 -27.57 -4.47 -17.37
N ASP A 126 -26.29 -4.22 -17.69
CA ASP A 126 -25.16 -5.08 -17.32
C ASP A 126 -24.20 -4.42 -16.33
N TYR A 127 -24.28 -3.09 -16.15
CA TYR A 127 -23.32 -2.31 -15.39
C TYR A 127 -24.00 -1.39 -14.36
N VAL A 128 -23.23 -1.06 -13.35
CA VAL A 128 -23.57 -0.03 -12.34
C VAL A 128 -22.41 0.93 -12.17
N ILE A 129 -22.69 2.05 -11.52
CA ILE A 129 -21.69 2.93 -10.90
C ILE A 129 -22.09 3.01 -9.44
N GLY A 130 -21.27 2.40 -8.58
CA GLY A 130 -21.60 2.22 -7.18
C GLY A 130 -20.67 2.98 -6.23
N ARG A 131 -21.13 3.01 -5.00
CA ARG A 131 -20.32 3.25 -3.80
C ARG A 131 -20.54 2.08 -2.86
N PRO A 132 -19.53 1.67 -2.07
CA PRO A 132 -19.76 0.73 -0.99
C PRO A 132 -20.79 1.31 0.01
N VAL A 133 -21.54 0.42 0.66
CA VAL A 133 -22.51 0.82 1.69
C VAL A 133 -21.75 1.22 2.95
N LEU A 134 -21.99 2.42 3.46
CA LEU A 134 -21.45 2.84 4.76
C LEU A 134 -22.21 2.14 5.88
N THR A 135 -21.51 1.28 6.64
CA THR A 135 -22.07 0.61 7.82
C THR A 135 -21.68 1.31 9.12
N ALA A 136 -20.61 2.12 9.10
CA ALA A 136 -20.28 3.06 10.15
C ALA A 136 -19.62 4.31 9.59
N ASP A 137 -19.94 5.45 10.19
CA ASP A 137 -19.39 6.77 9.91
C ASP A 137 -19.06 7.43 11.25
N GLN A 138 -17.77 7.59 11.58
CA GLN A 138 -17.30 7.99 12.90
C GLN A 138 -16.35 9.18 12.79
N LYS A 139 -16.66 10.25 13.51
CA LYS A 139 -15.80 11.44 13.63
C LYS A 139 -15.21 11.53 15.02
N SER A 140 -13.89 11.69 15.07
CA SER A 140 -13.13 11.94 16.28
C SER A 140 -13.19 13.42 16.68
N SER A 141 -12.93 13.69 17.94
CA SER A 141 -12.78 15.06 18.46
C SER A 141 -11.60 15.84 17.87
N ASP A 142 -10.66 15.15 17.19
CA ASP A 142 -9.50 15.74 16.51
C ASP A 142 -9.68 15.85 14.97
N ASP A 143 -10.93 15.80 14.49
CA ASP A 143 -11.36 15.85 13.08
C ASP A 143 -10.93 14.63 12.23
N THR A 144 -10.36 13.61 12.84
CA THR A 144 -10.16 12.33 12.16
C THR A 144 -11.51 11.70 11.84
N HIS A 145 -11.68 11.20 10.63
CA HIS A 145 -12.94 10.63 10.18
C HIS A 145 -12.72 9.20 9.68
N LYS A 146 -13.43 8.23 10.24
CA LYS A 146 -13.34 6.82 9.90
C LYS A 146 -14.64 6.32 9.31
N TRP A 147 -14.56 5.60 8.20
CA TRP A 147 -15.67 4.93 7.55
C TRP A 147 -15.46 3.42 7.57
N LEU A 148 -16.51 2.66 7.89
CA LEU A 148 -16.59 1.23 7.65
C LEU A 148 -17.46 1.01 6.41
N MET A 149 -16.92 0.37 5.39
CA MET A 149 -17.50 0.22 4.07
C MET A 149 -17.77 -1.24 3.79
N ARG A 150 -19.03 -1.57 3.48
CA ARG A 150 -19.45 -2.91 3.04
C ARG A 150 -19.50 -2.98 1.53
N PHE A 151 -18.84 -3.98 0.97
CA PHE A 151 -18.79 -4.26 -0.46
C PHE A 151 -19.89 -5.22 -0.90
N GLY A 152 -20.03 -5.43 -2.23
CA GLY A 152 -21.11 -6.21 -2.81
C GLY A 152 -21.20 -7.67 -2.35
N ASP A 153 -20.13 -8.26 -1.87
CA ASP A 153 -20.06 -9.61 -1.30
C ASP A 153 -20.33 -9.67 0.22
N GLY A 154 -20.66 -8.53 0.83
CA GLY A 154 -20.93 -8.41 2.26
C GLY A 154 -19.71 -8.22 3.14
N ASN A 155 -18.51 -8.33 2.59
CA ASN A 155 -17.26 -8.06 3.32
C ASN A 155 -17.04 -6.56 3.55
N GLU A 156 -16.28 -6.22 4.60
CA GLU A 156 -16.09 -4.83 5.01
C GLU A 156 -14.60 -4.47 5.14
N ALA A 157 -14.28 -3.22 4.85
CA ALA A 157 -12.99 -2.63 5.17
C ALA A 157 -13.15 -1.20 5.68
N GLU A 158 -12.17 -0.75 6.46
CA GLU A 158 -12.13 0.61 7.00
C GLU A 158 -11.25 1.53 6.17
N ALA A 159 -11.65 2.80 6.07
CA ALA A 159 -10.82 3.89 5.56
C ALA A 159 -10.84 5.06 6.54
N VAL A 160 -9.78 5.86 6.55
CA VAL A 160 -9.63 6.96 7.52
C VAL A 160 -9.13 8.22 6.83
N TYR A 161 -9.82 9.34 7.05
CA TYR A 161 -9.28 10.67 6.77
C TYR A 161 -8.51 11.17 7.98
N ILE A 162 -7.27 11.57 7.74
CA ILE A 162 -6.34 12.07 8.75
C ILE A 162 -6.05 13.54 8.42
N PRO A 163 -6.57 14.51 9.19
CA PRO A 163 -6.35 15.93 8.94
C PRO A 163 -4.90 16.33 9.19
N ASP A 164 -4.40 17.27 8.40
CA ASP A 164 -3.14 17.97 8.72
C ASP A 164 -3.35 18.88 9.95
N ARG A 165 -2.27 19.19 10.66
CA ARG A 165 -2.35 20.06 11.86
C ARG A 165 -2.33 21.54 11.54
N HIS A 166 -1.79 21.90 10.40
CA HIS A 166 -1.43 23.28 10.04
C HIS A 166 -2.16 23.76 8.79
N GLU A 167 -2.81 22.86 8.06
CA GLU A 167 -3.44 23.18 6.79
C GLU A 167 -4.83 22.55 6.71
N ASP A 168 -5.76 23.22 6.03
CA ASP A 168 -7.11 22.66 5.75
C ASP A 168 -7.04 21.57 4.66
N ARG A 169 -6.17 20.58 4.90
CA ARG A 169 -5.99 19.42 4.04
C ARG A 169 -5.58 18.20 4.87
N GLY A 170 -5.59 17.02 4.26
CA GLY A 170 -5.21 15.81 4.94
C GLY A 170 -5.01 14.64 3.99
N ALA A 171 -4.76 13.47 4.57
CA ALA A 171 -4.56 12.23 3.86
C ALA A 171 -5.73 11.28 4.07
N VAL A 172 -6.12 10.55 3.04
CA VAL A 172 -7.00 9.40 3.16
C VAL A 172 -6.16 8.12 3.23
N CYS A 173 -6.27 7.43 4.35
CA CYS A 173 -5.70 6.11 4.58
C CYS A 173 -6.66 5.07 4.02
N VAL A 174 -6.23 4.32 3.01
CA VAL A 174 -7.06 3.33 2.32
C VAL A 174 -6.55 1.91 2.55
N SER A 175 -7.48 0.98 2.60
CA SER A 175 -7.24 -0.45 2.76
C SER A 175 -7.03 -1.13 1.41
N SER A 176 -6.23 -2.20 1.39
CA SER A 176 -5.93 -3.01 0.20
C SER A 176 -6.49 -4.43 0.26
N GLN A 177 -6.87 -4.89 1.45
CA GLN A 177 -7.38 -6.24 1.67
C GLN A 177 -8.52 -6.20 2.71
N VAL A 178 -9.38 -7.20 2.69
CA VAL A 178 -10.28 -7.53 3.82
C VAL A 178 -9.51 -8.47 4.73
N GLY A 179 -9.19 -8.01 5.95
CA GLY A 179 -8.21 -8.64 6.82
C GLY A 179 -6.78 -8.35 6.34
N CYS A 180 -5.82 -9.23 6.67
CA CYS A 180 -4.43 -9.07 6.26
C CYS A 180 -3.79 -10.41 5.94
N THR A 181 -2.93 -10.45 4.92
CA THR A 181 -2.06 -11.60 4.60
C THR A 181 -1.01 -11.83 5.70
N LEU A 182 -0.66 -10.76 6.43
CA LEU A 182 0.40 -10.76 7.44
C LEU A 182 -0.16 -10.82 8.86
N THR A 183 0.65 -11.38 9.77
CA THR A 183 0.31 -11.57 11.17
C THR A 183 1.23 -10.75 12.08
N CYS A 184 1.42 -9.46 11.76
CA CYS A 184 2.22 -8.55 12.59
C CYS A 184 1.61 -8.43 13.99
N LYS A 185 2.38 -8.79 15.03
CA LYS A 185 1.88 -8.94 16.42
C LYS A 185 1.36 -7.64 17.04
N PHE A 186 1.87 -6.49 16.61
CA PHE A 186 1.47 -5.17 17.11
C PHE A 186 0.27 -4.56 16.38
N CYS A 187 -0.25 -5.20 15.32
CA CYS A 187 -1.32 -4.67 14.48
C CYS A 187 -2.63 -5.41 14.71
N HIS A 188 -3.72 -4.69 14.96
CA HIS A 188 -5.05 -5.27 15.14
C HIS A 188 -5.54 -5.99 13.88
N THR A 189 -5.32 -5.40 12.69
CA THR A 189 -5.61 -6.07 11.41
C THR A 189 -4.81 -7.36 11.25
N GLY A 190 -3.61 -7.46 11.82
CA GLY A 190 -2.80 -8.69 11.80
C GLY A 190 -3.42 -9.87 12.57
N THR A 191 -4.41 -9.61 13.43
CA THR A 191 -5.20 -10.66 14.11
C THR A 191 -6.35 -11.19 13.27
N GLN A 192 -6.72 -10.46 12.20
CA GLN A 192 -7.76 -10.84 11.26
C GLN A 192 -7.12 -11.53 10.04
N LEU A 193 -7.39 -12.82 9.88
CA LEU A 193 -6.90 -13.56 8.72
C LEU A 193 -7.40 -12.94 7.42
N LEU A 194 -6.60 -13.05 6.37
CA LEU A 194 -6.98 -12.62 5.03
C LEU A 194 -8.28 -13.32 4.59
N VAL A 195 -9.28 -12.52 4.29
CA VAL A 195 -10.52 -12.97 3.62
C VAL A 195 -10.31 -12.95 2.12
N ARG A 196 -9.96 -11.77 1.56
CA ARG A 196 -9.63 -11.59 0.15
C ARG A 196 -8.91 -10.26 -0.12
N ASN A 197 -8.36 -10.14 -1.30
CA ASN A 197 -7.90 -8.88 -1.85
C ASN A 197 -9.07 -7.98 -2.22
N LEU A 198 -8.90 -6.65 -2.06
CA LEU A 198 -9.82 -5.66 -2.60
C LEU A 198 -9.55 -5.46 -4.10
N THR A 199 -10.60 -5.24 -4.87
CA THR A 199 -10.54 -4.90 -6.30
C THR A 199 -10.07 -3.45 -6.48
N PRO A 200 -9.63 -3.04 -7.70
CA PRO A 200 -9.29 -1.64 -7.96
C PRO A 200 -10.46 -0.69 -7.66
N GLY A 201 -11.69 -1.09 -8.00
CA GLY A 201 -12.90 -0.34 -7.70
C GLY A 201 -13.13 -0.15 -6.22
N GLU A 202 -13.00 -1.20 -5.42
CA GLU A 202 -13.16 -1.14 -3.97
C GLU A 202 -12.07 -0.31 -3.28
N ILE A 203 -10.83 -0.32 -3.80
CA ILE A 203 -9.74 0.51 -3.29
C ILE A 203 -10.00 1.98 -3.59
N ILE A 204 -10.30 2.34 -4.84
CA ILE A 204 -10.52 3.74 -5.22
C ILE A 204 -11.80 4.31 -4.64
N SER A 205 -12.84 3.49 -4.46
CA SER A 205 -14.11 3.89 -3.87
C SER A 205 -13.97 4.41 -2.44
N GLN A 206 -12.98 3.94 -1.68
CA GLN A 206 -12.71 4.47 -0.34
C GLN A 206 -12.35 5.97 -0.39
N PHE A 207 -11.53 6.35 -1.36
CA PHE A 207 -11.20 7.77 -1.59
C PHE A 207 -12.40 8.54 -2.14
N MET A 208 -13.20 7.91 -3.01
CA MET A 208 -14.41 8.54 -3.57
C MET A 208 -15.46 8.80 -2.49
N VAL A 209 -15.68 7.86 -1.56
CA VAL A 209 -16.56 8.04 -0.39
C VAL A 209 -16.09 9.19 0.50
N ALA A 210 -14.79 9.30 0.75
CA ALA A 210 -14.25 10.45 1.47
C ALA A 210 -14.59 11.77 0.75
N ARG A 211 -14.48 11.82 -0.58
CA ARG A 211 -14.86 13.00 -1.39
C ARG A 211 -16.36 13.29 -1.31
N ASP A 212 -17.20 12.26 -1.34
CA ASP A 212 -18.66 12.41 -1.16
C ASP A 212 -18.96 13.02 0.21
N SER A 213 -18.31 12.53 1.28
CA SER A 213 -18.50 13.01 2.65
C SER A 213 -18.11 14.48 2.87
N TYR A 214 -17.16 14.99 2.09
CA TYR A 214 -16.68 16.38 2.17
C TYR A 214 -17.16 17.26 1.02
N GLY A 215 -18.01 16.76 0.12
CA GLY A 215 -18.54 17.51 -1.02
C GLY A 215 -17.47 17.98 -2.01
N GLU A 216 -16.37 17.23 -2.17
CA GLU A 216 -15.25 17.62 -3.06
C GLU A 216 -15.45 17.20 -4.52
N TRP A 217 -16.65 17.40 -5.05
CA TRP A 217 -16.95 17.18 -6.47
C TRP A 217 -17.52 18.46 -7.11
N PRO A 218 -17.23 18.73 -8.38
CA PRO A 218 -16.28 18.05 -9.26
C PRO A 218 -14.83 18.23 -8.81
N THR A 219 -13.89 17.48 -9.43
CA THR A 219 -12.45 17.64 -9.17
C THR A 219 -12.04 19.09 -9.38
N PRO A 220 -11.49 19.78 -8.39
CA PRO A 220 -11.15 21.19 -8.48
C PRO A 220 -9.98 21.38 -9.46
N ALA A 221 -10.17 22.24 -10.47
CA ALA A 221 -9.13 22.55 -11.44
C ALA A 221 -7.99 23.37 -10.80
N ASN A 222 -8.33 24.32 -9.91
CA ASN A 222 -7.40 25.27 -9.29
C ASN A 222 -7.61 25.44 -7.79
N GLY A 223 -8.24 24.48 -7.11
CA GLY A 223 -8.69 24.64 -5.73
C GLY A 223 -7.78 24.00 -4.68
N ILE A 224 -7.88 24.54 -3.45
CA ILE A 224 -7.40 23.87 -2.26
C ILE A 224 -8.21 22.58 -2.09
N ARG A 225 -7.52 21.45 -2.04
CA ARG A 225 -8.13 20.14 -1.80
C ARG A 225 -7.94 19.75 -0.35
N ARG A 226 -9.04 19.52 0.37
CA ARG A 226 -9.00 18.93 1.71
C ARG A 226 -8.43 17.52 1.65
N LEU A 227 -8.91 16.70 0.70
CA LEU A 227 -8.42 15.35 0.46
C LEU A 227 -7.25 15.40 -0.54
N SER A 228 -6.08 15.76 -0.03
CA SER A 228 -4.91 16.05 -0.86
C SER A 228 -3.95 14.88 -1.05
N ASN A 229 -3.97 13.90 -0.16
CA ASN A 229 -3.02 12.80 -0.13
C ASN A 229 -3.73 11.45 0.01
N ILE A 230 -3.12 10.40 -0.54
CA ILE A 230 -3.53 9.01 -0.33
C ILE A 230 -2.37 8.25 0.32
N VAL A 231 -2.66 7.48 1.37
CA VAL A 231 -1.69 6.59 2.00
C VAL A 231 -2.26 5.17 2.03
N MET A 232 -1.52 4.21 1.46
CA MET A 232 -1.87 2.79 1.46
C MET A 232 -1.39 2.15 2.76
N MET A 233 -2.01 2.56 3.89
CA MET A 233 -1.62 2.17 5.25
C MET A 233 -2.81 1.65 6.07
N GLY A 234 -3.93 1.34 5.41
CA GLY A 234 -5.11 0.74 6.02
C GLY A 234 -4.96 -0.76 6.24
N MET A 235 -6.06 -1.50 6.10
CA MET A 235 -6.07 -2.94 6.27
C MET A 235 -5.37 -3.64 5.09
N GLY A 236 -4.51 -4.62 5.40
CA GLY A 236 -3.83 -5.47 4.42
C GLY A 236 -2.41 -5.05 4.07
N GLU A 237 -1.74 -5.93 3.30
CA GLU A 237 -0.42 -5.66 2.70
C GLU A 237 -0.61 -5.33 1.20
N PRO A 238 -0.38 -4.07 0.80
CA PRO A 238 -0.66 -3.64 -0.57
C PRO A 238 0.10 -4.41 -1.65
N LEU A 239 1.34 -4.81 -1.37
CA LEU A 239 2.16 -5.51 -2.35
C LEU A 239 1.78 -6.99 -2.54
N PHE A 240 0.99 -7.59 -1.64
CA PHE A 240 0.32 -8.86 -1.90
C PHE A 240 -0.98 -8.73 -2.70
N ASN A 241 -1.40 -7.48 -2.95
CA ASN A 241 -2.51 -7.13 -3.85
C ASN A 241 -2.06 -6.16 -4.94
N TYR A 242 -0.82 -6.29 -5.41
CA TYR A 242 -0.14 -5.26 -6.19
C TYR A 242 -0.89 -4.85 -7.46
N GLU A 243 -1.38 -5.80 -8.26
CA GLU A 243 -2.08 -5.49 -9.52
C GLU A 243 -3.30 -4.59 -9.30
N ASN A 244 -4.14 -4.92 -8.32
CA ASN A 244 -5.32 -4.14 -8.00
C ASN A 244 -4.96 -2.76 -7.42
N VAL A 245 -3.95 -2.72 -6.54
CA VAL A 245 -3.43 -1.46 -5.97
C VAL A 245 -2.87 -0.56 -7.06
N ARG A 246 -2.06 -1.11 -7.99
CA ARG A 246 -1.51 -0.38 -9.12
C ARG A 246 -2.61 0.25 -9.96
N ASP A 247 -3.63 -0.53 -10.33
CA ASP A 247 -4.71 -0.07 -11.19
C ASP A 247 -5.55 1.01 -10.47
N ALA A 248 -5.86 0.85 -9.18
CA ALA A 248 -6.53 1.86 -8.38
C ALA A 248 -5.73 3.18 -8.27
N LEU A 249 -4.41 3.07 -8.06
CA LEU A 249 -3.56 4.26 -7.97
C LEU A 249 -3.37 4.95 -9.34
N ARG A 250 -3.36 4.20 -10.45
CA ARG A 250 -3.39 4.79 -11.80
C ARG A 250 -4.67 5.58 -12.03
N ILE A 251 -5.82 5.07 -11.60
CA ILE A 251 -7.10 5.82 -11.64
C ILE A 251 -7.01 7.08 -10.79
N ALA A 252 -6.47 6.98 -9.57
CA ALA A 252 -6.32 8.15 -8.67
C ALA A 252 -5.42 9.24 -9.28
N MET A 253 -4.37 8.85 -10.02
CA MET A 253 -3.40 9.76 -10.63
C MET A 253 -3.83 10.33 -11.97
N ASP A 254 -4.86 9.77 -12.63
CA ASP A 254 -5.29 10.20 -13.96
C ASP A 254 -5.74 11.66 -13.96
N GLY A 255 -5.09 12.48 -14.79
CA GLY A 255 -5.28 13.94 -14.84
C GLY A 255 -6.66 14.40 -15.32
N GLU A 256 -7.42 13.56 -16.02
CA GLU A 256 -8.79 13.85 -16.48
C GLU A 256 -9.86 13.37 -15.47
N GLY A 257 -9.44 12.74 -14.36
CA GLY A 257 -10.31 12.21 -13.32
C GLY A 257 -10.05 12.83 -11.95
N ILE A 258 -9.68 11.99 -10.98
CA ILE A 258 -9.40 12.38 -9.59
C ILE A 258 -8.15 13.27 -9.50
N SER A 259 -7.13 13.01 -10.30
CA SER A 259 -5.95 13.87 -10.50
C SER A 259 -5.14 14.13 -9.22
N ILE A 260 -4.85 13.11 -8.45
CA ILE A 260 -3.91 13.17 -7.33
C ILE A 260 -2.48 12.99 -7.85
N SER A 261 -1.61 13.96 -7.57
CA SER A 261 -0.20 13.85 -7.96
C SER A 261 0.47 12.64 -7.31
N ARG A 262 1.29 11.88 -8.07
CA ARG A 262 2.08 10.76 -7.54
C ARG A 262 2.93 11.11 -6.30
N ARG A 263 3.32 12.39 -6.16
CA ARG A 263 4.07 12.88 -4.98
C ARG A 263 3.23 12.94 -3.71
N ARG A 264 1.91 12.87 -3.84
CA ARG A 264 0.94 12.91 -2.75
C ARG A 264 0.36 11.53 -2.43
N ILE A 265 0.93 10.49 -3.03
CA ILE A 265 0.56 9.09 -2.77
C ILE A 265 1.74 8.41 -2.12
N THR A 266 1.50 7.70 -1.02
CA THR A 266 2.48 6.87 -0.32
C THR A 266 2.00 5.43 -0.31
N LEU A 267 2.79 4.55 -0.90
CA LEU A 267 2.63 3.10 -0.82
C LEU A 267 3.44 2.58 0.35
N SER A 268 2.77 1.96 1.33
CA SER A 268 3.43 1.32 2.47
C SER A 268 3.52 -0.18 2.25
N THR A 269 4.61 -0.78 2.71
CA THR A 269 4.78 -2.24 2.69
C THR A 269 5.55 -2.73 3.89
N SER A 270 5.23 -3.93 4.31
CA SER A 270 5.99 -4.68 5.32
C SER A 270 7.26 -5.33 4.75
N GLY A 271 7.52 -5.16 3.44
CA GLY A 271 8.74 -5.65 2.79
C GLY A 271 8.53 -6.85 1.88
N VAL A 272 7.53 -6.82 1.01
CA VAL A 272 7.39 -7.79 -0.10
C VAL A 272 8.40 -7.42 -1.17
N VAL A 273 9.66 -7.84 -0.95
CA VAL A 273 10.86 -7.39 -1.68
C VAL A 273 10.73 -7.42 -3.21
N PRO A 274 10.22 -8.49 -3.86
CA PRO A 274 10.12 -8.54 -5.32
C PRO A 274 9.27 -7.43 -5.92
N GLU A 275 8.24 -6.97 -5.20
CA GLU A 275 7.29 -5.98 -5.72
C GLU A 275 7.71 -4.53 -5.43
N ILE A 276 8.72 -4.30 -4.57
CA ILE A 276 9.16 -2.94 -4.20
C ILE A 276 9.71 -2.20 -5.42
N VAL A 277 10.67 -2.79 -6.14
CA VAL A 277 11.30 -2.16 -7.31
C VAL A 277 10.27 -1.97 -8.41
N ARG A 278 9.46 -2.97 -8.69
CA ARG A 278 8.37 -2.93 -9.67
C ARG A 278 7.39 -1.78 -9.39
N ALA A 279 6.99 -1.60 -8.13
CA ALA A 279 6.12 -0.49 -7.75
C ALA A 279 6.76 0.89 -8.00
N GLY A 280 8.07 1.01 -7.81
CA GLY A 280 8.81 2.22 -8.14
C GLY A 280 8.82 2.53 -9.64
N GLU A 281 9.04 1.52 -10.48
CA GLU A 281 9.06 1.63 -11.95
C GLU A 281 7.69 1.96 -12.52
N GLU A 282 6.65 1.25 -12.09
CA GLU A 282 5.31 1.37 -12.67
C GLU A 282 4.49 2.56 -12.13
N LEU A 283 4.69 2.96 -10.86
CA LEU A 283 3.91 4.00 -10.19
C LEU A 283 4.73 5.24 -9.85
N GLY A 284 5.97 5.09 -9.40
CA GLY A 284 6.84 6.18 -8.98
C GLY A 284 6.26 7.02 -7.85
N VAL A 285 5.46 6.44 -6.96
CA VAL A 285 4.88 7.06 -5.76
C VAL A 285 5.87 7.07 -4.60
N GLY A 286 5.55 7.74 -3.49
CA GLY A 286 6.33 7.67 -2.26
C GLY A 286 6.30 6.25 -1.68
N LEU A 287 7.43 5.79 -1.11
CA LEU A 287 7.53 4.49 -0.45
C LEU A 287 7.65 4.65 1.06
N ALA A 288 6.89 3.87 1.81
CA ALA A 288 7.05 3.69 3.23
C ALA A 288 7.31 2.21 3.55
N ILE A 289 8.29 1.96 4.40
CA ILE A 289 8.66 0.61 4.85
C ILE A 289 8.28 0.44 6.32
N SER A 290 7.42 -0.50 6.61
CA SER A 290 7.16 -0.96 7.98
C SER A 290 8.38 -1.73 8.48
N LEU A 291 9.35 -1.00 9.06
CA LEU A 291 10.65 -1.53 9.48
C LEU A 291 10.57 -2.17 10.87
N HIS A 292 10.19 -1.40 11.88
CA HIS A 292 9.81 -1.74 13.26
C HIS A 292 10.84 -2.48 14.12
N ALA A 293 11.96 -2.95 13.55
CA ALA A 293 13.04 -3.61 14.28
C ALA A 293 14.41 -3.28 13.65
N PRO A 294 15.49 -3.25 14.46
CA PRO A 294 16.84 -2.97 13.97
C PRO A 294 17.59 -4.21 13.45
N ASP A 295 17.10 -5.41 13.76
CA ASP A 295 17.72 -6.70 13.45
C ASP A 295 16.68 -7.74 13.03
N ASP A 296 17.16 -8.85 12.44
CA ASP A 296 16.30 -9.90 11.93
C ASP A 296 15.62 -10.71 13.05
N ASP A 297 16.26 -10.90 14.20
CA ASP A 297 15.71 -11.73 15.28
C ASP A 297 14.45 -11.08 15.85
N LEU A 298 14.54 -9.83 16.24
CA LEU A 298 13.39 -9.07 16.72
C LEU A 298 12.32 -8.91 15.62
N ARG A 299 12.76 -8.62 14.38
CA ARG A 299 11.81 -8.45 13.28
C ARG A 299 11.08 -9.75 12.94
N ASN A 300 11.75 -10.90 12.99
CA ASN A 300 11.14 -12.24 12.82
C ASN A 300 10.06 -12.50 13.86
N GLU A 301 10.26 -11.99 15.07
CA GLU A 301 9.31 -12.15 16.16
C GLU A 301 8.04 -11.31 15.97
N ILE A 302 8.19 -10.00 15.69
CA ILE A 302 7.06 -9.06 15.63
C ILE A 302 6.44 -8.95 14.25
N MET A 303 7.18 -9.31 13.18
CA MET A 303 6.77 -9.26 11.77
C MET A 303 7.24 -10.51 11.02
N PRO A 304 6.50 -11.62 11.06
CA PRO A 304 6.92 -12.91 10.51
C PRO A 304 7.29 -12.94 9.02
N ILE A 305 6.87 -11.95 8.23
CA ILE A 305 7.29 -11.80 6.82
C ILE A 305 8.82 -11.69 6.67
N ASN A 306 9.51 -11.19 7.69
CA ASN A 306 10.96 -11.06 7.68
C ASN A 306 11.69 -12.39 7.48
N LYS A 307 11.09 -13.52 7.92
CA LYS A 307 11.63 -14.87 7.66
C LYS A 307 11.72 -15.18 6.17
N LYS A 308 10.84 -14.59 5.35
CA LYS A 308 10.83 -14.75 3.90
C LYS A 308 11.71 -13.73 3.20
N TYR A 309 11.73 -12.50 3.70
CA TYR A 309 12.47 -11.37 3.14
C TYR A 309 13.27 -10.68 4.26
N PRO A 310 14.50 -11.18 4.56
CA PRO A 310 15.35 -10.62 5.62
C PRO A 310 15.72 -9.15 5.37
N LEU A 311 16.12 -8.46 6.44
CA LEU A 311 16.48 -7.04 6.39
C LEU A 311 17.55 -6.72 5.35
N LYS A 312 18.50 -7.61 5.11
CA LYS A 312 19.55 -7.43 4.08
C LYS A 312 18.93 -7.27 2.69
N GLU A 313 17.97 -8.12 2.33
CA GLU A 313 17.29 -8.07 1.03
C GLU A 313 16.38 -6.86 0.94
N LEU A 314 15.64 -6.55 2.02
CA LEU A 314 14.78 -5.38 2.09
C LEU A 314 15.57 -4.09 1.92
N MET A 315 16.70 -3.93 2.63
CA MET A 315 17.53 -2.73 2.49
C MET A 315 18.16 -2.63 1.08
N ASN A 316 18.48 -3.78 0.47
CA ASN A 316 18.93 -3.80 -0.91
C ASN A 316 17.86 -3.28 -1.88
N ALA A 317 16.63 -3.74 -1.75
CA ALA A 317 15.49 -3.24 -2.56
C ALA A 317 15.27 -1.73 -2.34
N CYS A 318 15.38 -1.26 -1.10
CA CYS A 318 15.26 0.16 -0.78
C CYS A 318 16.35 1.02 -1.48
N ARG A 319 17.61 0.55 -1.53
CA ARG A 319 18.68 1.27 -2.23
C ARG A 319 18.44 1.41 -3.74
N HIS A 320 17.72 0.47 -4.33
CA HIS A 320 17.41 0.43 -5.76
C HIS A 320 16.01 0.92 -6.11
N TYR A 321 15.27 1.50 -5.15
CA TYR A 321 13.91 1.99 -5.41
C TYR A 321 13.92 3.17 -6.39
N PRO A 322 13.35 3.05 -7.61
CA PRO A 322 13.46 4.09 -8.65
C PRO A 322 12.73 5.39 -8.33
N GLY A 323 11.75 5.34 -7.44
CA GLY A 323 10.97 6.51 -7.02
C GLY A 323 11.67 7.43 -6.02
N MET A 324 12.86 7.06 -5.53
CA MET A 324 13.63 7.79 -4.52
C MET A 324 14.36 8.99 -5.11
N SER A 325 14.38 10.09 -4.36
CA SER A 325 15.20 11.28 -4.66
C SER A 325 15.48 12.06 -3.37
N ASN A 326 16.39 13.04 -3.41
CA ASN A 326 16.69 13.88 -2.23
C ASN A 326 15.44 14.59 -1.69
N SER A 327 14.49 14.93 -2.53
CA SER A 327 13.21 15.54 -2.13
C SER A 327 12.12 14.51 -1.78
N ARG A 328 12.39 13.22 -1.97
CA ARG A 328 11.46 12.11 -1.68
C ARG A 328 12.21 10.94 -1.07
N PRO A 329 12.68 11.07 0.18
CA PRO A 329 13.30 9.97 0.89
C PRO A 329 12.26 8.87 1.17
N ILE A 330 12.73 7.63 1.28
CA ILE A 330 11.90 6.52 1.78
C ILE A 330 11.56 6.79 3.25
N THR A 331 10.31 6.54 3.62
CA THR A 331 9.89 6.66 5.02
C THR A 331 10.02 5.31 5.72
N MET A 332 10.85 5.23 6.76
CA MET A 332 10.97 4.06 7.63
C MET A 332 9.96 4.21 8.78
N GLU A 333 8.87 3.47 8.74
CA GLU A 333 7.86 3.46 9.79
C GLU A 333 8.37 2.60 10.97
N TYR A 334 8.31 3.14 12.18
CA TYR A 334 8.82 2.49 13.37
C TYR A 334 7.85 2.65 14.55
N VAL A 335 7.14 1.58 14.89
CA VAL A 335 6.26 1.54 16.05
C VAL A 335 7.07 1.44 17.33
N MET A 336 6.75 2.27 18.34
CA MET A 336 7.48 2.32 19.60
C MET A 336 6.81 1.43 20.65
N LEU A 337 7.37 0.22 20.83
CA LEU A 337 6.89 -0.80 21.76
C LEU A 337 7.76 -0.80 23.02
N LYS A 338 7.15 -0.48 24.18
CA LYS A 338 7.83 -0.36 25.48
C LYS A 338 8.58 -1.64 25.84
N GLY A 339 9.87 -1.52 26.10
CA GLY A 339 10.73 -2.62 26.52
C GLY A 339 11.05 -3.64 25.44
N VAL A 340 10.61 -3.41 24.20
CA VAL A 340 10.81 -4.34 23.06
C VAL A 340 11.80 -3.77 22.06
N ASN A 341 11.53 -2.59 21.51
CA ASN A 341 12.31 -1.99 20.43
C ASN A 341 12.66 -0.51 20.67
N ASP A 342 12.50 -0.01 21.91
CA ASP A 342 12.49 1.41 22.24
C ASP A 342 13.77 1.93 22.92
N GLN A 343 14.82 1.10 23.00
CA GLN A 343 16.07 1.51 23.65
C GLN A 343 16.97 2.32 22.69
N PRO A 344 17.82 3.25 23.20
CA PRO A 344 18.73 4.05 22.36
C PRO A 344 19.69 3.20 21.51
N GLU A 345 20.03 2.00 21.96
CA GLU A 345 20.85 1.02 21.22
C GLU A 345 20.16 0.58 19.93
N HIS A 346 18.83 0.39 19.98
CA HIS A 346 18.02 0.08 18.79
C HIS A 346 18.05 1.25 17.79
N ALA A 347 17.99 2.51 18.25
CA ALA A 347 18.12 3.67 17.37
C ALA A 347 19.47 3.71 16.64
N ARG A 348 20.58 3.45 17.36
CA ARG A 348 21.91 3.38 16.75
C ARG A 348 22.07 2.22 15.77
N ALA A 349 21.46 1.07 16.11
CA ALA A 349 21.45 -0.09 15.21
C ALA A 349 20.64 0.18 13.94
N LEU A 350 19.47 0.85 14.04
CA LEU A 350 18.70 1.32 12.88
C LEU A 350 19.52 2.25 11.98
N ALA A 351 20.22 3.23 12.56
CA ALA A 351 21.05 4.15 11.80
C ALA A 351 22.15 3.42 10.98
N LYS A 352 22.73 2.35 11.55
CA LYS A 352 23.68 1.48 10.83
C LYS A 352 23.00 0.67 9.74
N LEU A 353 21.82 0.10 10.02
CA LEU A 353 21.07 -0.75 9.10
C LEU A 353 20.73 -0.02 7.80
N VAL A 354 20.27 1.23 7.92
CA VAL A 354 19.80 2.02 6.76
C VAL A 354 20.90 2.78 6.03
N GLN A 355 22.18 2.55 6.36
CA GLN A 355 23.30 3.20 5.66
C GLN A 355 23.22 2.95 4.15
N GLY A 356 23.39 4.05 3.37
CA GLY A 356 23.27 4.04 1.91
C GLY A 356 21.82 4.04 1.39
N VAL A 357 20.80 4.11 2.27
CA VAL A 357 19.42 4.35 1.87
C VAL A 357 19.08 5.80 2.17
N ASN A 358 18.62 6.56 1.17
CA ASN A 358 18.07 7.90 1.41
C ASN A 358 16.70 7.77 2.07
N CYS A 359 16.64 7.91 3.38
CA CYS A 359 15.42 7.70 4.16
C CYS A 359 15.30 8.66 5.34
N LYS A 360 14.09 8.72 5.88
CA LYS A 360 13.74 9.32 7.17
C LYS A 360 12.92 8.34 7.98
N PHE A 361 12.88 8.52 9.29
CA PHE A 361 12.07 7.70 10.17
C PHE A 361 10.76 8.41 10.50
N ASN A 362 9.67 7.65 10.62
CA ASN A 362 8.44 8.05 11.30
C ASN A 362 8.30 7.21 12.57
N LEU A 363 8.46 7.82 13.72
CA LEU A 363 8.25 7.16 15.00
C LEU A 363 6.77 7.19 15.36
N ILE A 364 6.17 6.01 15.51
CA ILE A 364 4.75 5.84 15.79
C ILE A 364 4.59 5.39 17.23
N PRO A 365 4.11 6.24 18.17
CA PRO A 365 3.70 5.78 19.48
C PRO A 365 2.69 4.63 19.33
N PHE A 366 2.95 3.50 20.00
CA PHE A 366 2.06 2.35 19.86
C PHE A 366 0.62 2.70 20.26
N ASN A 367 -0.33 2.31 19.41
CA ASN A 367 -1.75 2.52 19.63
C ASN A 367 -2.38 1.23 20.13
N LYS A 368 -2.66 1.19 21.44
CA LYS A 368 -3.24 0.00 22.06
C LYS A 368 -4.61 -0.31 21.47
N TRP A 369 -4.87 -1.58 21.25
CA TRP A 369 -6.15 -2.11 20.78
C TRP A 369 -6.60 -3.27 21.70
N PRO A 370 -7.89 -3.62 21.77
CA PRO A 370 -8.40 -4.68 22.65
C PRO A 370 -7.72 -6.03 22.38
N GLY A 371 -7.08 -6.62 23.38
CA GLY A 371 -6.37 -7.90 23.27
C GLY A 371 -4.88 -7.80 22.92
N SER A 372 -4.30 -6.58 22.83
CA SER A 372 -2.86 -6.42 22.66
C SER A 372 -2.10 -6.48 23.99
N ASP A 373 -1.03 -7.29 24.02
CA ASP A 373 -0.11 -7.41 25.16
C ASP A 373 0.96 -6.31 25.17
N TYR A 374 1.12 -5.55 24.07
CA TYR A 374 2.10 -4.48 23.98
C TYR A 374 1.65 -3.20 24.68
N GLU A 375 2.63 -2.44 25.16
CA GLU A 375 2.45 -1.11 25.72
C GLU A 375 3.18 -0.06 24.89
N CYS A 376 2.67 1.19 24.95
CA CYS A 376 3.33 2.32 24.33
C CYS A 376 4.55 2.76 25.15
N THR A 377 5.66 3.02 24.48
CA THR A 377 6.83 3.66 25.08
C THR A 377 6.44 5.01 25.67
N PRO A 378 6.88 5.36 26.90
CA PRO A 378 6.66 6.68 27.48
C PRO A 378 7.19 7.81 26.59
N THR A 379 6.52 8.96 26.59
CA THR A 379 6.85 10.11 25.73
C THR A 379 8.33 10.55 25.84
N ALA A 380 8.91 10.49 27.03
CA ALA A 380 10.33 10.81 27.24
C ALA A 380 11.25 9.82 26.51
N GLY A 381 10.91 8.53 26.52
CA GLY A 381 11.64 7.48 25.79
C GLY A 381 11.56 7.69 24.28
N ILE A 382 10.35 7.98 23.74
CA ILE A 382 10.17 8.28 22.32
C ILE A 382 11.00 9.48 21.88
N LYS A 383 10.99 10.56 22.67
CA LYS A 383 11.80 11.77 22.39
C LYS A 383 13.30 11.46 22.43
N LYS A 384 13.76 10.66 23.41
CA LYS A 384 15.16 10.24 23.51
C LYS A 384 15.57 9.42 22.29
N PHE A 385 14.72 8.48 21.86
CA PHE A 385 14.95 7.66 20.66
C PHE A 385 15.03 8.53 19.39
N ALA A 386 14.09 9.49 19.23
CA ALA A 386 14.12 10.43 18.11
C ALA A 386 15.42 11.26 18.09
N ASN A 387 15.83 11.79 19.23
CA ASN A 387 17.08 12.56 19.36
C ASN A 387 18.30 11.71 18.96
N THR A 388 18.36 10.45 19.41
CA THR A 388 19.46 9.55 19.03
C THR A 388 19.52 9.31 17.51
N LEU A 389 18.38 9.16 16.83
CA LEU A 389 18.35 9.07 15.37
C LEU A 389 18.78 10.37 14.68
N ASN A 390 18.34 11.54 15.22
CA ASN A 390 18.74 12.84 14.70
C ASN A 390 20.26 13.08 14.88
N GLU A 391 20.85 12.68 16.01
CA GLU A 391 22.30 12.70 16.26
C GLU A 391 23.07 11.80 15.27
N CYS A 392 22.45 10.71 14.81
CA CYS A 392 22.99 9.87 13.76
C CYS A 392 22.77 10.42 12.32
N GLY A 393 22.16 11.60 12.17
CA GLY A 393 21.95 12.28 10.89
C GLY A 393 20.64 11.93 10.17
N TYR A 394 19.68 11.32 10.84
CA TYR A 394 18.38 10.95 10.22
C TYR A 394 17.23 11.77 10.83
N GLU A 395 16.38 12.36 9.99
CA GLU A 395 15.14 12.94 10.45
C GLU A 395 14.23 11.87 11.09
N ALA A 396 13.75 12.13 12.30
CA ALA A 396 12.91 11.19 13.05
C ALA A 396 11.69 11.89 13.69
N PRO A 397 10.74 12.42 12.90
CA PRO A 397 9.52 12.99 13.44
C PRO A 397 8.67 11.96 14.17
N ILE A 398 8.00 12.42 15.24
CA ILE A 398 7.07 11.60 16.01
C ILE A 398 5.66 11.82 15.44
N ARG A 399 5.03 10.75 14.97
CA ARG A 399 3.65 10.73 14.47
C ARG A 399 2.69 10.50 15.64
N TRP A 400 2.35 11.60 16.34
CA TRP A 400 1.35 11.52 17.40
C TRP A 400 0.03 10.99 16.86
N PRO A 401 -0.57 10.00 17.53
CA PRO A 401 -1.80 9.36 17.08
C PRO A 401 -2.96 10.33 16.93
N ARG A 402 -3.82 10.03 15.95
CA ARG A 402 -5.08 10.67 15.66
C ARG A 402 -6.22 9.66 15.74
N GLY A 403 -7.44 10.12 16.09
CA GLY A 403 -8.63 9.27 16.09
C GLY A 403 -8.59 8.08 17.06
N ARG A 404 -7.88 8.23 18.20
CA ARG A 404 -7.79 7.13 19.20
C ARG A 404 -9.12 6.78 19.82
N ASP A 405 -9.97 7.75 20.02
CA ASP A 405 -11.32 7.63 20.60
C ASP A 405 -12.26 6.78 19.74
N ILE A 406 -12.00 6.72 18.43
CA ILE A 406 -12.76 5.93 17.45
C ILE A 406 -11.97 4.74 16.89
N LEU A 407 -10.84 4.36 17.50
CA LEU A 407 -9.94 3.30 17.02
C LEU A 407 -9.53 3.49 15.55
N ALA A 408 -9.17 4.71 15.15
CA ALA A 408 -8.77 5.06 13.80
C ALA A 408 -7.26 5.24 13.63
N ALA A 409 -6.47 5.14 14.70
CA ALA A 409 -5.04 5.30 14.63
C ALA A 409 -4.37 4.10 13.93
N CYS A 410 -3.14 4.32 13.43
CA CYS A 410 -2.36 3.30 12.75
C CYS A 410 -2.25 2.01 13.58
N GLY A 411 -2.50 0.86 12.96
CA GLY A 411 -2.50 -0.45 13.59
C GLY A 411 -3.77 -0.81 14.37
N GLN A 412 -4.80 0.03 14.40
CA GLN A 412 -6.06 -0.22 15.13
C GLN A 412 -7.23 -0.71 14.25
N LEU A 413 -7.12 -0.61 12.92
CA LEU A 413 -8.20 -0.95 12.00
C LEU A 413 -8.51 -2.46 12.02
N LYS A 414 -9.80 -2.79 12.02
CA LYS A 414 -10.30 -4.17 11.97
C LYS A 414 -11.76 -4.19 11.55
N SER A 415 -12.14 -5.12 10.69
CA SER A 415 -13.55 -5.42 10.37
C SER A 415 -13.98 -6.75 10.99
N GLU A 416 -15.30 -6.98 11.07
CA GLU A 416 -15.84 -8.25 11.54
C GLU A 416 -15.97 -9.32 10.43
N SER A 417 -15.51 -9.02 9.21
CA SER A 417 -15.51 -9.96 8.08
C SER A 417 -14.73 -11.22 8.39
N GLN A 418 -15.29 -12.37 8.07
CA GLN A 418 -14.68 -13.67 8.29
C GLN A 418 -14.60 -14.45 6.97
N ARG A 419 -13.54 -15.24 6.81
CA ARG A 419 -13.41 -16.15 5.68
C ARG A 419 -14.45 -17.26 5.81
N LEU A 420 -15.43 -17.31 4.91
CA LEU A 420 -16.36 -18.43 4.82
C LEU A 420 -15.56 -19.71 4.54
N ARG A 421 -15.63 -20.69 5.42
CA ARG A 421 -15.10 -22.02 5.13
C ARG A 421 -15.89 -22.56 3.94
N LYS A 422 -15.21 -22.93 2.84
CA LYS A 422 -15.84 -23.73 1.77
C LYS A 422 -16.45 -24.95 2.45
N ALA A 423 -17.79 -25.06 2.41
CA ALA A 423 -18.47 -26.27 2.83
C ALA A 423 -17.81 -27.43 2.08
N ARG A 424 -17.22 -28.38 2.78
CA ARG A 424 -16.83 -29.65 2.19
C ARG A 424 -18.11 -30.24 1.64
N ALA A 425 -18.21 -30.40 0.32
CA ALA A 425 -19.26 -31.19 -0.29
C ALA A 425 -19.20 -32.57 0.38
N CYS A 426 -20.16 -32.85 1.24
CA CYS A 426 -20.41 -34.21 1.68
C CYS A 426 -20.80 -35.00 0.42
N HIS A 427 -19.86 -35.80 -0.09
CA HIS A 427 -20.22 -36.92 -0.93
C HIS A 427 -21.01 -37.86 -0.04
N SER A 428 -22.32 -37.81 -0.17
CA SER A 428 -23.19 -38.89 0.30
C SER A 428 -22.99 -40.06 -0.67
N ASP A 429 -22.06 -40.95 -0.33
CA ASP A 429 -22.08 -42.30 -0.86
C ASP A 429 -23.33 -43.00 -0.34
N THR A 430 -24.40 -42.91 -1.11
CA THR A 430 -25.53 -43.86 -0.99
C THR A 430 -25.09 -45.15 -1.63
N THR A 431 -24.43 -45.98 -0.89
CA THR A 431 -24.37 -47.41 -1.19
C THR A 431 -25.71 -48.03 -0.85
N ASN A 432 -26.44 -48.29 -1.90
CA ASN A 432 -27.53 -49.24 -1.93
C ASN A 432 -27.04 -50.59 -1.42
N SER A 433 -27.62 -51.13 -0.37
CA SER A 433 -27.59 -52.55 -0.05
C SER A 433 -29.03 -53.03 0.07
N ASP A 434 -29.56 -53.47 -1.08
CA ASP A 434 -30.59 -54.49 -1.07
C ASP A 434 -30.09 -55.74 -0.35
N THR A 435 -30.78 -56.18 0.68
CA THR A 435 -30.77 -57.58 1.09
C THR A 435 -32.15 -58.00 1.51
N VAL A 436 -32.67 -58.82 0.66
CA VAL A 436 -33.83 -59.70 0.83
C VAL A 436 -33.57 -60.71 1.93
N ALA A 437 -34.60 -61.03 2.74
CA ALA A 437 -34.95 -62.35 3.26
C ALA A 437 -36.06 -62.16 4.32
N ALA A 438 -37.24 -62.57 4.10
CA ALA A 438 -37.95 -63.86 4.33
C ALA A 438 -37.78 -64.40 5.77
N GLN A 439 -38.76 -64.23 6.54
CA GLN A 439 -39.68 -65.15 7.27
C GLN A 439 -40.49 -64.41 8.31
#